data_4ad861fdc7e40da38810516c4130e346
#
_entry.id   4ad861fdc7e40da38810516c4130e346
#
_cell.length_a   1.000
_cell.length_b   1.000
_cell.length_c   1.000
_cell.angle_alpha   90.00
_cell.angle_beta   90.00
_cell.angle_gamma   90.00
#
_symmetry.space_group_name_H-M   'P 1'
#
loop_
_entity.id
_entity.type
_entity.pdbx_description
1 polymer ?
#
loop_
_entity_poly.entity_id
_entity_poly.type
_entity_poly.pdbx_seq_one_letter_code
_entity_poly.pdbx_strand_id
1 'polypeptide(L)'
;MATIEEKALVLCSGGVDSTTLLAMAVSRYGAKNVYALSISYGQRHNKEIESAKAVAAHYGVEQRFLDLGAIFADSDCSLLSHSSQDIPEESYADQLAESDGKPVSTYVPFRNGLFLSAAASMALSLGCGAIYYGAHHDDWAGNAYPDCSREFVDAMNRAIVEGTGGELHLCAPFVEMSKADIVARGIELGVPYELTWSCYEGGDYPCGACGTCIDRNRAFEANGMRDPLLDRLDAERAAANAEGGGNSMANMTNAMDATNAANEKPQREGTDDLSLLGNQGVRYPQTYDPSVLETFENKHPGNDYFVKFNCPEFTSLCPITGQPDFATIYIAYVPGERMVESKSLKLYLFSFRNHGDFHEDCVNIIMKDLIKLMDPKYIEVWGKFLPRGGISIDPYCNYGKPGTRWEDVAWERLSHHDLYPEKVDNR
;
A
#
# COMPACT_ATOMS: atom_id res chain seq x y z
N MET A 1 -19.79 -37.49 16.51
CA MET A 1 -20.06 -36.11 16.10
C MET A 1 -18.70 -35.46 15.93
N ALA A 2 -18.28 -35.08 14.75
CA ALA A 2 -17.08 -34.27 14.56
C ALA A 2 -17.35 -32.94 15.25
N THR A 3 -16.52 -32.55 16.20
CA THR A 3 -16.50 -31.19 16.76
C THR A 3 -16.25 -30.25 15.57
N ILE A 4 -17.24 -29.44 15.21
CA ILE A 4 -17.03 -28.35 14.26
C ILE A 4 -16.04 -27.43 14.97
N GLU A 5 -14.81 -27.33 14.45
CA GLU A 5 -13.82 -26.38 14.95
C GLU A 5 -14.37 -24.98 14.65
N GLU A 6 -14.65 -24.21 15.69
CA GLU A 6 -15.12 -22.84 15.57
C GLU A 6 -14.04 -21.99 14.90
N LYS A 7 -14.41 -21.23 13.86
CA LYS A 7 -13.51 -20.32 13.16
C LYS A 7 -13.87 -18.87 13.45
N ALA A 8 -12.88 -18.00 13.36
CA ALA A 8 -13.04 -16.57 13.56
C ALA A 8 -12.39 -15.75 12.43
N LEU A 9 -12.99 -14.61 12.12
CA LEU A 9 -12.40 -13.59 11.27
C LEU A 9 -12.07 -12.36 12.10
N VAL A 10 -10.85 -11.85 12.01
CA VAL A 10 -10.35 -10.70 12.76
C VAL A 10 -10.08 -9.54 11.81
N LEU A 11 -10.67 -8.37 12.05
CA LEU A 11 -10.28 -7.13 11.37
C LEU A 11 -8.87 -6.75 11.82
N CYS A 12 -7.90 -6.80 10.91
CA CYS A 12 -6.48 -6.64 11.19
C CYS A 12 -5.89 -5.50 10.36
N SER A 13 -5.73 -4.33 10.98
CA SER A 13 -5.09 -3.16 10.37
C SER A 13 -3.56 -3.17 10.49
N GLY A 14 -2.98 -3.98 11.38
CA GLY A 14 -1.56 -3.97 11.70
C GLY A 14 -1.17 -2.97 12.80
N GLY A 15 -2.14 -2.28 13.40
CA GLY A 15 -1.95 -1.45 14.60
C GLY A 15 -1.94 -2.26 15.90
N VAL A 16 -1.67 -1.58 17.01
CA VAL A 16 -1.59 -2.16 18.37
C VAL A 16 -2.84 -2.98 18.71
N ASP A 17 -4.00 -2.38 18.57
CA ASP A 17 -5.29 -2.94 19.01
C ASP A 17 -5.66 -4.19 18.22
N SER A 18 -5.60 -4.09 16.89
CA SER A 18 -5.94 -5.19 15.98
C SER A 18 -4.95 -6.36 16.09
N THR A 19 -3.69 -6.10 16.40
CA THR A 19 -2.67 -7.13 16.62
C THR A 19 -2.89 -7.85 17.94
N THR A 20 -3.21 -7.13 19.00
CA THR A 20 -3.60 -7.73 20.30
C THR A 20 -4.85 -8.58 20.16
N LEU A 21 -5.83 -8.09 19.38
CA LEU A 21 -7.06 -8.81 19.07
C LEU A 21 -6.79 -10.11 18.31
N LEU A 22 -5.89 -10.07 17.32
CA LEU A 22 -5.47 -11.26 16.57
C LEU A 22 -4.80 -12.28 17.48
N ALA A 23 -3.90 -11.85 18.38
CA ALA A 23 -3.27 -12.72 19.37
C ALA A 23 -4.30 -13.42 20.27
N MET A 24 -5.33 -12.68 20.72
CA MET A 24 -6.42 -13.25 21.52
C MET A 24 -7.21 -14.30 20.72
N ALA A 25 -7.55 -14.02 19.48
CA ALA A 25 -8.26 -14.97 18.62
C ALA A 25 -7.42 -16.22 18.35
N VAL A 26 -6.13 -16.06 18.04
CA VAL A 26 -5.20 -17.19 17.84
C VAL A 26 -5.06 -18.04 19.10
N SER A 27 -4.95 -17.41 20.26
CA SER A 27 -4.91 -18.11 21.55
C SER A 27 -6.18 -18.94 21.82
N ARG A 28 -7.34 -18.45 21.36
CA ARG A 28 -8.65 -19.09 21.59
C ARG A 28 -8.96 -20.19 20.59
N TYR A 29 -8.72 -19.95 19.29
CA TYR A 29 -9.18 -20.82 18.20
C TYR A 29 -8.03 -21.62 17.55
N GLY A 30 -6.78 -21.24 17.78
CA GLY A 30 -5.61 -21.73 17.05
C GLY A 30 -5.46 -21.06 15.67
N ALA A 31 -4.22 -20.84 15.22
CA ALA A 31 -3.92 -20.07 14.02
C ALA A 31 -4.64 -20.58 12.75
N LYS A 32 -4.84 -21.90 12.62
CA LYS A 32 -5.51 -22.53 11.44
C LYS A 32 -7.00 -22.20 11.34
N ASN A 33 -7.61 -21.77 12.44
CA ASN A 33 -9.03 -21.45 12.54
C ASN A 33 -9.29 -19.94 12.62
N VAL A 34 -8.27 -19.12 12.38
CA VAL A 34 -8.36 -17.65 12.38
C VAL A 34 -8.00 -17.12 10.99
N TYR A 35 -8.84 -16.23 10.51
CA TYR A 35 -8.55 -15.42 9.30
C TYR A 35 -8.32 -13.97 9.71
N ALA A 36 -7.27 -13.34 9.16
CA ALA A 36 -7.03 -11.91 9.31
C ALA A 36 -7.57 -11.17 8.09
N LEU A 37 -8.48 -10.21 8.26
CA LEU A 37 -8.98 -9.36 7.19
C LEU A 37 -8.36 -7.98 7.28
N SER A 38 -7.57 -7.61 6.28
CA SER A 38 -7.02 -6.26 6.11
C SER A 38 -7.75 -5.53 4.99
N ILE A 39 -8.14 -4.28 5.24
CA ILE A 39 -8.97 -3.50 4.32
C ILE A 39 -8.22 -2.22 3.94
N SER A 40 -8.06 -2.00 2.63
CA SER A 40 -7.68 -0.72 2.07
C SER A 40 -8.93 0.14 1.89
N TYR A 41 -8.85 1.42 2.27
CA TYR A 41 -9.95 2.38 2.15
C TYR A 41 -9.50 3.69 1.51
N GLY A 42 -8.33 3.69 0.84
CA GLY A 42 -7.74 4.86 0.23
C GLY A 42 -6.87 5.69 1.20
N GLN A 43 -6.36 5.08 2.27
CA GLN A 43 -5.45 5.71 3.22
C GLN A 43 -4.15 6.22 2.57
N ARG A 44 -3.54 7.24 3.17
CA ARG A 44 -2.36 7.96 2.63
C ARG A 44 -1.14 7.08 2.37
N HIS A 45 -0.98 5.96 3.10
CA HIS A 45 0.19 5.09 3.00
C HIS A 45 -0.14 3.61 3.29
N ASN A 46 0.78 2.72 2.90
CA ASN A 46 0.61 1.27 3.03
C ASN A 46 1.31 0.64 4.25
N LYS A 47 1.92 1.43 5.14
CA LYS A 47 2.67 0.93 6.31
C LYS A 47 1.82 0.03 7.21
N GLU A 48 0.56 0.39 7.44
CA GLU A 48 -0.39 -0.43 8.20
C GLU A 48 -0.62 -1.79 7.53
N ILE A 49 -0.79 -1.81 6.21
CA ILE A 49 -0.99 -3.06 5.43
C ILE A 49 0.27 -3.93 5.49
N GLU A 50 1.47 -3.34 5.40
CA GLU A 50 2.74 -4.04 5.53
C GLU A 50 2.88 -4.65 6.94
N SER A 51 2.53 -3.89 7.97
CA SER A 51 2.49 -4.37 9.35
C SER A 51 1.48 -5.49 9.55
N ALA A 52 0.28 -5.36 9.00
CA ALA A 52 -0.73 -6.42 9.04
C ALA A 52 -0.25 -7.72 8.38
N LYS A 53 0.50 -7.64 7.28
CA LYS A 53 1.13 -8.79 6.64
C LYS A 53 2.18 -9.44 7.54
N ALA A 54 3.05 -8.63 8.14
CA ALA A 54 4.10 -9.12 9.04
C ALA A 54 3.49 -9.81 10.28
N VAL A 55 2.46 -9.22 10.86
CA VAL A 55 1.73 -9.76 12.01
C VAL A 55 1.02 -11.07 11.67
N ALA A 56 0.29 -11.13 10.54
CA ALA A 56 -0.38 -12.35 10.09
C ALA A 56 0.62 -13.49 9.83
N ALA A 57 1.77 -13.18 9.22
CA ALA A 57 2.85 -14.13 9.01
C ALA A 57 3.46 -14.63 10.32
N HIS A 58 3.68 -13.74 11.32
CA HIS A 58 4.19 -14.10 12.64
C HIS A 58 3.31 -15.14 13.33
N TYR A 59 1.98 -14.98 13.28
CA TYR A 59 1.04 -15.91 13.88
C TYR A 59 0.70 -17.11 12.98
N GLY A 60 1.16 -17.15 11.73
CA GLY A 60 0.81 -18.20 10.76
C GLY A 60 -0.67 -18.22 10.41
N VAL A 61 -1.32 -17.06 10.38
CA VAL A 61 -2.76 -16.87 10.09
C VAL A 61 -2.95 -16.56 8.62
N GLU A 62 -3.97 -17.13 8.00
CA GLU A 62 -4.35 -16.81 6.64
C GLU A 62 -4.92 -15.39 6.54
N GLN A 63 -4.29 -14.54 5.70
CA GLN A 63 -4.70 -13.15 5.52
C GLN A 63 -5.56 -12.99 4.26
N ARG A 64 -6.62 -12.21 4.37
CA ARG A 64 -7.49 -11.75 3.28
C ARG A 64 -7.36 -10.25 3.12
N PHE A 65 -7.45 -9.78 1.87
CA PHE A 65 -7.43 -8.37 1.52
C PHE A 65 -8.72 -7.95 0.85
N LEU A 66 -9.18 -6.75 1.17
CA LEU A 66 -10.32 -6.11 0.54
C LEU A 66 -9.98 -4.64 0.28
N ASP A 67 -10.28 -4.15 -0.92
CA ASP A 67 -10.15 -2.73 -1.26
C ASP A 67 -11.54 -2.09 -1.35
N LEU A 68 -11.75 -1.06 -0.53
CA LEU A 68 -12.99 -0.28 -0.46
C LEU A 68 -12.72 1.21 -0.76
N GLY A 69 -11.56 1.56 -1.27
CA GLY A 69 -11.14 2.95 -1.50
C GLY A 69 -12.11 3.77 -2.35
N ALA A 70 -12.72 3.16 -3.37
CA ALA A 70 -13.67 3.83 -4.25
C ALA A 70 -14.93 4.36 -3.53
N ILE A 71 -15.32 3.76 -2.39
CA ILE A 71 -16.51 4.19 -1.63
C ILE A 71 -16.28 5.54 -0.95
N PHE A 72 -15.04 5.86 -0.62
CA PHE A 72 -14.67 7.09 0.08
C PHE A 72 -14.13 8.19 -0.84
N ALA A 73 -14.29 8.06 -2.16
CA ALA A 73 -13.76 9.01 -3.15
C ALA A 73 -14.29 10.44 -2.97
N ASP A 74 -15.51 10.61 -2.45
CA ASP A 74 -16.12 11.91 -2.21
C ASP A 74 -15.90 12.43 -0.77
N SER A 75 -15.17 11.72 0.06
CA SER A 75 -14.85 12.14 1.44
C SER A 75 -13.57 12.95 1.48
N ASP A 76 -13.57 14.10 2.16
CA ASP A 76 -12.35 14.93 2.39
C ASP A 76 -11.74 14.67 3.78
N CYS A 77 -11.86 13.44 4.30
CA CYS A 77 -11.22 13.06 5.56
C CYS A 77 -9.70 13.12 5.45
N SER A 78 -9.03 13.69 6.46
CA SER A 78 -7.58 13.89 6.47
C SER A 78 -6.74 12.61 6.35
N LEU A 79 -7.30 11.44 6.62
CA LEU A 79 -6.62 10.14 6.46
C LEU A 79 -6.59 9.63 5.02
N LEU A 80 -7.39 10.18 4.12
CA LEU A 80 -7.47 9.71 2.73
C LEU A 80 -6.39 10.34 1.86
N SER A 81 -5.85 9.58 0.94
CA SER A 81 -4.72 9.97 0.08
C SER A 81 -5.03 11.15 -0.84
N HIS A 82 -6.30 11.36 -1.18
CA HIS A 82 -6.76 12.47 -2.03
C HIS A 82 -7.23 13.69 -1.24
N SER A 83 -7.28 13.62 0.11
CA SER A 83 -7.70 14.74 0.95
C SER A 83 -6.70 15.89 0.90
N SER A 84 -7.23 17.12 0.88
CA SER A 84 -6.45 18.34 1.02
C SER A 84 -6.19 18.76 2.46
N GLN A 85 -6.81 18.08 3.44
CA GLN A 85 -6.68 18.38 4.86
C GLN A 85 -5.41 17.77 5.44
N ASP A 86 -4.72 18.53 6.30
CA ASP A 86 -3.59 18.04 7.07
C ASP A 86 -4.04 17.08 8.20
N ILE A 87 -3.17 16.17 8.59
CA ILE A 87 -3.39 15.31 9.75
C ILE A 87 -3.13 16.14 11.00
N PRO A 88 -4.08 16.23 11.97
CA PRO A 88 -3.89 16.99 13.19
C PRO A 88 -2.70 16.48 14.03
N GLU A 89 -1.89 17.39 14.55
CA GLU A 89 -0.76 17.10 15.45
C GLU A 89 -1.15 17.25 16.93
N GLU A 90 -2.39 16.89 17.29
CA GLU A 90 -2.97 17.04 18.61
C GLU A 90 -3.58 15.75 19.11
N SER A 91 -3.76 15.63 20.44
CA SER A 91 -4.49 14.51 21.01
C SER A 91 -5.97 14.53 20.60
N TYR A 92 -6.63 13.39 20.60
CA TYR A 92 -8.09 13.33 20.31
C TYR A 92 -8.91 14.16 21.30
N ALA A 93 -8.49 14.27 22.55
CA ALA A 93 -9.15 15.10 23.56
C ALA A 93 -9.09 16.60 23.20
N ASP A 94 -7.96 17.07 22.68
CA ASP A 94 -7.78 18.47 22.27
C ASP A 94 -8.60 18.76 21.01
N GLN A 95 -8.58 17.88 20.01
CA GLN A 95 -9.40 17.98 18.79
C GLN A 95 -10.90 18.02 19.09
N LEU A 96 -11.37 17.22 20.06
CA LEU A 96 -12.77 17.20 20.49
C LEU A 96 -13.19 18.48 21.19
N ALA A 97 -12.29 19.09 21.97
CA ALA A 97 -12.57 20.36 22.63
C ALA A 97 -12.87 21.49 21.63
N GLU A 98 -12.32 21.40 20.41
CA GLU A 98 -12.53 22.37 19.34
C GLU A 98 -13.67 22.01 18.38
N SER A 99 -14.19 20.77 18.40
CA SER A 99 -15.11 20.23 17.38
C SER A 99 -16.59 20.52 17.62
N ASP A 100 -17.00 21.18 18.71
CA ASP A 100 -18.39 21.39 19.09
C ASP A 100 -19.22 20.06 19.11
N GLY A 101 -18.61 18.96 19.52
CA GLY A 101 -19.25 17.64 19.60
C GLY A 101 -19.41 16.92 18.24
N LYS A 102 -18.75 17.40 17.19
CA LYS A 102 -18.67 16.70 15.91
C LYS A 102 -17.50 15.70 15.93
N PRO A 103 -17.56 14.64 15.10
CA PRO A 103 -16.41 13.73 14.89
C PRO A 103 -15.15 14.50 14.49
N VAL A 104 -13.99 13.98 14.88
CA VAL A 104 -12.66 14.54 14.51
C VAL A 104 -12.41 14.47 12.98
N SER A 105 -11.49 15.31 12.46
CA SER A 105 -11.20 15.37 11.02
C SER A 105 -10.63 14.07 10.43
N THR A 106 -10.11 13.20 11.30
CA THR A 106 -9.63 11.85 10.95
C THR A 106 -10.74 10.80 10.90
N TYR A 107 -12.00 11.16 11.17
CA TYR A 107 -13.14 10.27 11.05
C TYR A 107 -13.51 10.04 9.58
N VAL A 108 -13.27 8.83 9.07
CA VAL A 108 -13.76 8.39 7.76
C VAL A 108 -15.23 7.99 7.90
N PRO A 109 -16.18 8.63 7.18
CA PRO A 109 -17.61 8.46 7.41
C PRO A 109 -18.10 7.01 7.39
N PHE A 110 -18.61 6.53 8.53
CA PHE A 110 -19.17 5.18 8.71
C PHE A 110 -18.26 4.03 8.26
N ARG A 111 -16.94 4.25 8.28
CA ARG A 111 -15.94 3.27 7.78
C ARG A 111 -16.06 1.92 8.48
N ASN A 112 -16.18 1.91 9.81
CA ASN A 112 -16.22 0.69 10.58
C ASN A 112 -17.53 -0.08 10.34
N GLY A 113 -18.66 0.60 10.13
CA GLY A 113 -19.92 -0.04 9.75
C GLY A 113 -19.82 -0.78 8.41
N LEU A 114 -19.17 -0.15 7.42
CA LEU A 114 -18.90 -0.76 6.12
C LEU A 114 -17.97 -1.97 6.26
N PHE A 115 -16.87 -1.83 7.03
CA PHE A 115 -15.91 -2.91 7.25
C PHE A 115 -16.57 -4.12 7.91
N LEU A 116 -17.39 -3.91 8.91
CA LEU A 116 -18.11 -4.98 9.60
C LEU A 116 -19.15 -5.65 8.70
N SER A 117 -19.82 -4.91 7.83
CA SER A 117 -20.76 -5.48 6.85
C SER A 117 -20.04 -6.36 5.82
N ALA A 118 -18.91 -5.90 5.29
CA ALA A 118 -18.08 -6.68 4.37
C ALA A 118 -17.48 -7.92 5.07
N ALA A 119 -17.00 -7.75 6.30
CA ALA A 119 -16.46 -8.83 7.13
C ALA A 119 -17.53 -9.90 7.42
N ALA A 120 -18.78 -9.51 7.65
CA ALA A 120 -19.88 -10.46 7.90
C ALA A 120 -20.12 -11.37 6.69
N SER A 121 -20.18 -10.80 5.48
CA SER A 121 -20.34 -11.58 4.25
C SER A 121 -19.17 -12.55 4.02
N MET A 122 -17.93 -12.07 4.26
CA MET A 122 -16.73 -12.90 4.10
C MET A 122 -16.65 -13.99 5.17
N ALA A 123 -16.94 -13.67 6.44
CA ALA A 123 -16.90 -14.61 7.54
C ALA A 123 -17.86 -15.79 7.34
N LEU A 124 -19.09 -15.53 6.89
CA LEU A 124 -20.03 -16.59 6.52
C LEU A 124 -19.50 -17.48 5.41
N SER A 125 -18.92 -16.89 4.36
CA SER A 125 -18.35 -17.63 3.23
C SER A 125 -17.16 -18.53 3.65
N LEU A 126 -16.43 -18.14 4.71
CA LEU A 126 -15.31 -18.90 5.29
C LEU A 126 -15.76 -19.90 6.37
N GLY A 127 -17.05 -19.92 6.71
CA GLY A 127 -17.60 -20.76 7.79
C GLY A 127 -17.15 -20.32 9.18
N CYS A 128 -16.94 -19.00 9.38
CA CYS A 128 -16.65 -18.45 10.71
C CYS A 128 -17.94 -18.24 11.51
N GLY A 129 -17.88 -18.44 12.82
CA GLY A 129 -18.96 -18.13 13.76
C GLY A 129 -18.78 -16.80 14.48
N ALA A 130 -17.61 -16.16 14.37
CA ALA A 130 -17.32 -14.91 15.04
C ALA A 130 -16.51 -13.94 14.16
N ILE A 131 -16.82 -12.63 14.29
CA ILE A 131 -15.99 -11.53 13.80
C ILE A 131 -15.40 -10.81 15.01
N TYR A 132 -14.11 -10.53 14.97
CA TYR A 132 -13.44 -9.75 15.99
C TYR A 132 -13.16 -8.34 15.51
N TYR A 133 -13.54 -7.34 16.32
CA TYR A 133 -13.42 -5.91 16.05
C TYR A 133 -12.73 -5.19 17.20
N GLY A 134 -11.72 -4.39 16.91
CA GLY A 134 -10.82 -3.77 17.89
C GLY A 134 -11.23 -2.38 18.34
N ALA A 135 -12.53 -2.02 18.37
CA ALA A 135 -13.00 -0.77 18.97
C ALA A 135 -12.68 -0.72 20.45
N HIS A 136 -12.25 0.42 20.96
CA HIS A 136 -11.90 0.63 22.37
C HIS A 136 -12.42 1.98 22.89
N HIS A 137 -12.42 2.13 24.23
CA HIS A 137 -13.00 3.27 24.92
C HIS A 137 -12.47 4.62 24.42
N ASP A 138 -11.15 4.74 24.22
CA ASP A 138 -10.53 6.04 23.87
C ASP A 138 -10.91 6.50 22.46
N ASP A 139 -11.30 5.58 21.55
CA ASP A 139 -11.74 5.93 20.20
C ASP A 139 -13.12 6.61 20.17
N TRP A 140 -14.05 6.22 21.07
CA TRP A 140 -15.40 6.78 21.05
C TRP A 140 -15.63 7.85 22.13
N ALA A 141 -14.70 8.00 23.07
CA ALA A 141 -14.77 9.02 24.10
C ALA A 141 -15.00 10.42 23.48
N GLY A 142 -15.97 11.16 23.98
CA GLY A 142 -16.33 12.48 23.46
C GLY A 142 -16.89 12.48 22.03
N ASN A 143 -17.28 11.33 21.48
CA ASN A 143 -17.81 11.17 20.10
C ASN A 143 -16.77 11.34 18.99
N ALA A 144 -15.49 11.06 19.26
CA ALA A 144 -14.43 11.15 18.26
C ALA A 144 -14.70 10.26 17.05
N TYR A 145 -15.02 8.98 17.30
CA TYR A 145 -15.39 7.99 16.30
C TYR A 145 -16.71 7.31 16.73
N PRO A 146 -17.87 7.80 16.27
CA PRO A 146 -19.18 7.28 16.69
C PRO A 146 -19.37 5.79 16.43
N ASP A 147 -18.75 5.28 15.35
CA ASP A 147 -18.80 3.87 14.95
C ASP A 147 -17.79 2.96 15.68
N CYS A 148 -17.25 3.45 16.82
CA CYS A 148 -16.49 2.68 17.80
C CYS A 148 -17.23 2.56 19.13
N SER A 149 -18.40 3.22 19.31
CA SER A 149 -19.13 3.24 20.57
C SER A 149 -19.72 1.87 20.93
N ARG A 150 -20.01 1.68 22.21
CA ARG A 150 -20.66 0.47 22.73
C ARG A 150 -22.04 0.29 22.08
N GLU A 151 -22.80 1.37 21.97
CA GLU A 151 -24.13 1.38 21.36
C GLU A 151 -24.08 0.97 19.91
N PHE A 152 -23.08 1.46 19.16
CA PHE A 152 -22.85 1.07 17.77
C PHE A 152 -22.50 -0.42 17.66
N VAL A 153 -21.57 -0.90 18.47
CA VAL A 153 -21.16 -2.32 18.48
C VAL A 153 -22.34 -3.23 18.77
N ASP A 154 -23.17 -2.90 19.75
CA ASP A 154 -24.36 -3.68 20.12
C ASP A 154 -25.41 -3.66 19.02
N ALA A 155 -25.64 -2.51 18.37
CA ALA A 155 -26.55 -2.38 17.23
C ALA A 155 -26.07 -3.19 16.01
N MET A 156 -24.76 -3.10 15.71
CA MET A 156 -24.17 -3.82 14.58
C MET A 156 -24.15 -5.34 14.83
N ASN A 157 -23.89 -5.76 16.06
CA ASN A 157 -23.98 -7.19 16.43
C ASN A 157 -25.41 -7.71 16.23
N ARG A 158 -26.45 -6.96 16.66
CA ARG A 158 -27.84 -7.36 16.39
C ARG A 158 -28.12 -7.48 14.91
N ALA A 159 -27.67 -6.50 14.08
CA ALA A 159 -27.88 -6.56 12.65
C ALA A 159 -27.18 -7.77 12.00
N ILE A 160 -25.97 -8.10 12.44
CA ILE A 160 -25.23 -9.26 11.95
C ILE A 160 -25.94 -10.56 12.36
N VAL A 161 -26.31 -10.72 13.63
CA VAL A 161 -27.00 -11.92 14.14
C VAL A 161 -28.30 -12.17 13.40
N GLU A 162 -29.16 -11.12 13.28
CA GLU A 162 -30.44 -11.24 12.57
C GLU A 162 -30.23 -11.50 11.07
N GLY A 163 -29.30 -10.77 10.44
CA GLY A 163 -29.04 -10.89 9.00
C GLY A 163 -28.40 -12.22 8.60
N THR A 164 -27.79 -12.94 9.55
CA THR A 164 -27.13 -14.23 9.33
C THR A 164 -27.90 -15.43 9.92
N GLY A 165 -29.11 -15.18 10.44
CA GLY A 165 -29.93 -16.22 11.05
C GLY A 165 -29.30 -16.82 12.33
N GLY A 166 -28.46 -16.06 13.02
CA GLY A 166 -27.80 -16.47 14.26
C GLY A 166 -26.48 -17.22 14.05
N GLU A 167 -25.99 -17.36 12.81
CA GLU A 167 -24.77 -18.10 12.53
C GLU A 167 -23.48 -17.32 12.86
N LEU A 168 -23.56 -15.97 12.95
CA LEU A 168 -22.40 -15.10 13.11
C LEU A 168 -22.62 -14.07 14.21
N HIS A 169 -21.58 -13.85 15.03
CA HIS A 169 -21.57 -12.88 16.12
C HIS A 169 -20.41 -11.89 16.00
N LEU A 170 -20.62 -10.64 16.39
CA LEU A 170 -19.57 -9.63 16.53
C LEU A 170 -19.00 -9.64 17.94
N CYS A 171 -17.68 -9.74 18.05
CA CYS A 171 -16.91 -9.70 19.29
C CYS A 171 -16.05 -8.44 19.31
N ALA A 172 -16.32 -7.51 20.24
CA ALA A 172 -15.52 -6.32 20.48
C ALA A 172 -15.03 -6.27 21.93
N PRO A 173 -14.03 -7.09 22.30
CA PRO A 173 -13.63 -7.27 23.68
C PRO A 173 -13.01 -6.02 24.33
N PHE A 174 -12.58 -5.05 23.53
CA PHE A 174 -11.88 -3.85 24.00
C PHE A 174 -12.78 -2.63 24.17
N VAL A 175 -14.06 -2.71 23.81
CA VAL A 175 -14.96 -1.56 23.73
C VAL A 175 -15.05 -0.72 25.02
N GLU A 176 -14.80 -1.31 26.19
CA GLU A 176 -14.75 -0.63 27.50
C GLU A 176 -13.32 -0.48 28.04
N MET A 177 -12.29 -0.89 27.30
CA MET A 177 -10.90 -0.85 27.72
C MET A 177 -10.22 0.41 27.18
N SER A 178 -9.30 0.96 27.97
CA SER A 178 -8.36 1.96 27.48
C SER A 178 -7.28 1.33 26.60
N LYS A 179 -6.59 2.15 25.81
CA LYS A 179 -5.44 1.68 25.02
C LYS A 179 -4.32 1.13 25.91
N ALA A 180 -4.14 1.68 27.09
CA ALA A 180 -3.19 1.16 28.09
C ALA A 180 -3.55 -0.25 28.56
N ASP A 181 -4.84 -0.54 28.78
CA ASP A 181 -5.30 -1.87 29.15
C ASP A 181 -5.09 -2.89 28.02
N ILE A 182 -5.30 -2.45 26.76
CA ILE A 182 -5.05 -3.29 25.58
C ILE A 182 -3.57 -3.65 25.47
N VAL A 183 -2.68 -2.67 25.66
CA VAL A 183 -1.22 -2.91 25.67
C VAL A 183 -0.83 -3.85 26.81
N ALA A 184 -1.35 -3.66 28.03
CA ALA A 184 -1.12 -4.56 29.14
C ALA A 184 -1.52 -6.00 28.79
N ARG A 185 -2.69 -6.17 28.18
CA ARG A 185 -3.17 -7.47 27.73
C ARG A 185 -2.28 -8.09 26.65
N GLY A 186 -1.79 -7.28 25.72
CA GLY A 186 -0.88 -7.75 24.67
C GLY A 186 0.50 -8.15 25.19
N ILE A 187 1.01 -7.46 26.22
CA ILE A 187 2.25 -7.84 26.91
C ILE A 187 2.10 -9.23 27.52
N GLU A 188 0.98 -9.51 28.21
CA GLU A 188 0.68 -10.84 28.75
C GLU A 188 0.63 -11.93 27.68
N LEU A 189 0.17 -11.60 26.48
CA LEU A 189 0.05 -12.52 25.34
C LEU A 189 1.33 -12.62 24.49
N GLY A 190 2.36 -11.84 24.80
CA GLY A 190 3.60 -11.79 24.02
C GLY A 190 3.40 -11.24 22.60
N VAL A 191 2.55 -10.21 22.44
CA VAL A 191 2.28 -9.59 21.16
C VAL A 191 3.55 -8.94 20.58
N PRO A 192 3.91 -9.20 19.31
CA PRO A 192 5.10 -8.61 18.66
C PRO A 192 4.84 -7.16 18.24
N TYR A 193 4.78 -6.25 19.22
CA TYR A 193 4.49 -4.85 18.99
C TYR A 193 5.52 -4.14 18.12
N GLU A 194 6.72 -4.65 18.01
CA GLU A 194 7.75 -4.18 17.08
C GLU A 194 7.37 -4.33 15.61
N LEU A 195 6.42 -5.23 15.29
CA LEU A 195 5.90 -5.41 13.92
C LEU A 195 4.72 -4.49 13.59
N THR A 196 4.18 -3.76 14.56
CA THR A 196 2.95 -2.98 14.41
C THR A 196 3.24 -1.54 13.94
N TRP A 197 2.27 -0.93 13.27
CA TRP A 197 2.33 0.46 12.84
C TRP A 197 1.03 1.20 13.17
N SER A 198 1.13 2.43 13.65
CA SER A 198 -0.04 3.25 13.98
C SER A 198 0.02 4.68 13.43
N CYS A 199 1.21 5.19 13.06
CA CYS A 199 1.39 6.57 12.61
C CYS A 199 0.65 6.84 11.30
N TYR A 200 -0.15 7.90 11.27
CA TYR A 200 -0.93 8.31 10.10
C TYR A 200 -0.08 8.96 8.99
N GLU A 201 1.11 9.48 9.29
CA GLU A 201 1.99 10.13 8.31
C GLU A 201 2.75 9.16 7.39
N GLY A 202 2.92 7.89 7.78
CA GLY A 202 3.50 6.85 6.95
C GLY A 202 4.98 6.99 6.59
N GLY A 203 5.74 7.83 7.31
CA GLY A 203 7.18 7.99 7.12
C GLY A 203 7.99 6.74 7.51
N ASP A 204 9.33 6.81 7.37
CA ASP A 204 10.21 5.70 7.79
C ASP A 204 10.33 5.56 9.32
N TYR A 205 9.85 6.55 10.05
CA TYR A 205 9.78 6.60 11.50
C TYR A 205 8.45 7.26 11.90
N PRO A 206 7.79 6.81 12.98
CA PRO A 206 6.57 7.46 13.47
C PRO A 206 6.80 8.95 13.76
N CYS A 207 5.85 9.82 13.35
CA CYS A 207 6.00 11.27 13.51
C CYS A 207 6.04 11.71 14.97
N GLY A 208 5.46 10.94 15.90
CA GLY A 208 5.38 11.26 17.32
C GLY A 208 4.35 12.33 17.69
N ALA A 209 3.77 13.02 16.72
CA ALA A 209 2.90 14.18 16.90
C ALA A 209 1.43 13.95 16.61
N CYS A 210 1.09 13.05 15.66
CA CYS A 210 -0.32 12.74 15.38
C CYS A 210 -1.00 12.04 16.57
N GLY A 211 -2.33 12.16 16.68
CA GLY A 211 -3.11 11.65 17.81
C GLY A 211 -2.82 10.18 18.14
N THR A 212 -2.75 9.32 17.12
CA THR A 212 -2.47 7.88 17.34
C THR A 212 -1.02 7.61 17.82
N CYS A 213 -0.02 8.43 17.43
CA CYS A 213 1.33 8.31 17.98
C CYS A 213 1.38 8.71 19.46
N ILE A 214 0.68 9.80 19.82
CA ILE A 214 0.58 10.29 21.20
C ILE A 214 -0.05 9.21 22.08
N ASP A 215 -1.19 8.65 21.67
CA ASP A 215 -1.92 7.65 22.44
C ASP A 215 -1.16 6.34 22.53
N ARG A 216 -0.49 5.92 21.46
CA ARG A 216 0.37 4.74 21.45
C ARG A 216 1.51 4.88 22.45
N ASN A 217 2.24 5.98 22.42
CA ASN A 217 3.36 6.23 23.34
C ASN A 217 2.88 6.24 24.79
N ARG A 218 1.79 6.96 25.09
CA ARG A 218 1.18 7.01 26.44
C ARG A 218 0.77 5.61 26.94
N ALA A 219 0.23 4.77 26.05
CA ALA A 219 -0.18 3.43 26.44
C ALA A 219 1.00 2.52 26.80
N PHE A 220 2.14 2.61 26.12
CA PHE A 220 3.36 1.89 26.49
C PHE A 220 3.99 2.46 27.77
N GLU A 221 4.07 3.79 27.91
CA GLU A 221 4.58 4.44 29.10
C GLU A 221 3.77 4.09 30.35
N ALA A 222 2.44 4.04 30.25
CA ALA A 222 1.55 3.62 31.33
C ALA A 222 1.82 2.19 31.80
N ASN A 223 2.37 1.35 30.94
CA ASN A 223 2.80 -0.02 31.24
C ASN A 223 4.29 -0.14 31.59
N GLY A 224 4.96 1.00 31.84
CA GLY A 224 6.34 1.04 32.30
C GLY A 224 7.38 0.64 31.24
N MET A 225 7.05 0.69 29.95
CA MET A 225 7.95 0.31 28.87
C MET A 225 7.98 1.36 27.75
N ARG A 226 9.05 1.36 26.99
CA ARG A 226 9.13 2.08 25.73
C ARG A 226 8.45 1.27 24.62
N ASP A 227 7.94 1.96 23.60
CA ASP A 227 7.35 1.31 22.43
C ASP A 227 8.36 0.41 21.70
N PRO A 228 8.13 -0.92 21.60
CA PRO A 228 9.04 -1.85 20.94
C PRO A 228 9.29 -1.56 19.46
N LEU A 229 8.36 -0.89 18.76
CA LEU A 229 8.57 -0.44 17.40
C LEU A 229 9.72 0.58 17.32
N LEU A 230 9.76 1.53 18.25
CA LEU A 230 10.81 2.55 18.28
C LEU A 230 12.17 1.92 18.59
N ASP A 231 12.23 0.93 19.49
CA ASP A 231 13.46 0.21 19.82
C ASP A 231 14.00 -0.55 18.59
N ARG A 232 13.14 -1.21 17.81
CA ARG A 232 13.50 -1.87 16.56
C ARG A 232 14.02 -0.88 15.53
N LEU A 233 13.31 0.23 15.29
CA LEU A 233 13.69 1.22 14.30
C LEU A 233 15.00 1.95 14.67
N ASP A 234 15.23 2.22 15.96
CA ASP A 234 16.48 2.80 16.45
C ASP A 234 17.66 1.83 16.26
N ALA A 235 17.45 0.54 16.52
CA ALA A 235 18.46 -0.48 16.27
C ALA A 235 18.80 -0.61 14.77
N GLU A 236 17.79 -0.59 13.89
CA GLU A 236 17.97 -0.60 12.43
C GLU A 236 18.75 0.63 11.95
N ARG A 237 18.44 1.83 12.47
CA ARG A 237 19.16 3.07 12.16
C ARG A 237 20.61 3.04 12.67
N ALA A 238 20.83 2.52 13.88
CA ALA A 238 22.17 2.39 14.44
C ALA A 238 23.03 1.42 13.60
N ALA A 239 22.46 0.29 13.17
CA ALA A 239 23.10 -0.66 12.29
C ALA A 239 23.47 -0.03 10.93
N ALA A 240 22.50 0.68 10.31
CA ALA A 240 22.74 1.37 9.04
C ALA A 240 23.81 2.47 9.15
N ASN A 241 23.88 3.19 10.27
CA ASN A 241 24.90 4.20 10.54
C ASN A 241 26.27 3.56 10.84
N ALA A 242 26.31 2.40 11.49
CA ALA A 242 27.56 1.67 11.74
C ALA A 242 28.15 1.11 10.43
N GLU A 243 27.31 0.70 9.49
CA GLU A 243 27.72 0.28 8.15
C GLU A 243 28.11 1.48 7.25
N GLY A 244 27.52 2.68 7.45
CA GLY A 244 27.83 3.92 6.73
C GLY A 244 28.95 4.78 7.31
N GLY A 245 29.39 4.53 8.55
CA GLY A 245 30.35 5.37 9.32
C GLY A 245 31.83 5.07 9.09
N GLY A 246 32.20 4.27 8.11
CA GLY A 246 33.59 3.86 7.81
C GLY A 246 34.30 4.68 6.75
N ASN A 247 34.12 6.01 6.64
CA ASN A 247 35.04 6.81 5.82
C ASN A 247 35.03 8.30 6.19
N SER A 248 35.83 8.68 7.18
CA SER A 248 36.36 10.04 7.29
C SER A 248 37.73 10.06 7.97
N MET A 249 38.74 10.35 7.17
CA MET A 249 40.09 10.84 7.49
C MET A 249 40.99 10.01 8.41
N ALA A 250 41.92 9.30 7.84
CA ALA A 250 43.37 9.55 7.98
C ALA A 250 44.24 8.50 7.28
N ASN A 251 45.21 9.01 6.49
CA ASN A 251 46.48 8.44 6.13
C ASN A 251 46.60 7.44 4.99
N MET A 252 47.10 8.01 3.88
CA MET A 252 48.02 7.33 2.95
C MET A 252 49.11 6.57 3.74
N THR A 253 49.22 5.27 3.53
CA THR A 253 50.43 4.53 3.12
C THR A 253 50.18 3.03 3.18
N ASN A 254 50.42 2.40 2.04
CA ASN A 254 50.86 1.01 1.81
C ASN A 254 50.42 -0.12 2.76
N ALA A 255 49.63 -1.05 2.26
CA ALA A 255 50.04 -2.48 2.12
C ALA A 255 48.94 -3.25 1.35
N MET A 256 49.42 -3.94 0.34
CA MET A 256 48.69 -4.94 -0.45
C MET A 256 48.26 -6.12 0.44
N ASP A 257 47.18 -6.74 -0.01
CA ASP A 257 46.80 -8.14 0.13
C ASP A 257 45.88 -8.57 1.28
N ALA A 258 44.85 -9.23 0.75
CA ALA A 258 44.06 -10.33 1.30
C ALA A 258 42.89 -10.00 2.24
N THR A 259 41.73 -10.44 1.74
CA THR A 259 40.44 -10.71 2.38
C THR A 259 39.32 -9.65 2.18
N ASN A 260 38.81 -9.57 0.94
CA ASN A 260 37.47 -9.12 0.65
C ASN A 260 36.61 -10.29 0.14
N ALA A 261 36.06 -11.04 1.06
CA ALA A 261 35.02 -12.03 0.75
C ALA A 261 33.98 -12.00 1.89
N ALA A 262 33.12 -11.00 1.90
CA ALA A 262 31.79 -11.04 2.53
C ALA A 262 31.14 -9.64 2.49
N ASN A 263 30.35 -9.36 1.47
CA ASN A 263 29.19 -8.48 1.35
C ASN A 263 29.05 -7.89 -0.06
N GLU A 264 29.26 -8.70 -1.07
CA GLU A 264 28.78 -8.33 -2.40
C GLU A 264 27.29 -8.58 -2.45
N LYS A 265 26.49 -7.49 -2.60
CA LYS A 265 25.11 -7.59 -3.06
C LYS A 265 25.13 -8.44 -4.32
N PRO A 266 24.20 -9.41 -4.50
CA PRO A 266 24.19 -10.23 -5.71
C PRO A 266 24.01 -9.31 -6.92
N GLN A 267 25.10 -9.02 -7.62
CA GLN A 267 25.08 -8.28 -8.88
C GLN A 267 24.63 -9.24 -9.99
N ARG A 268 23.61 -8.81 -10.70
CA ARG A 268 23.20 -9.49 -11.93
C ARG A 268 24.16 -9.06 -13.04
N GLU A 269 24.81 -10.02 -13.72
CA GLU A 269 25.54 -9.73 -14.95
C GLU A 269 24.67 -9.01 -15.98
N GLY A 270 25.19 -7.98 -16.65
CA GLY A 270 24.47 -7.19 -17.64
C GLY A 270 23.68 -6.01 -17.06
N THR A 271 23.98 -5.57 -15.82
CA THR A 271 23.40 -4.39 -15.16
C THR A 271 24.39 -3.27 -14.90
N ASP A 272 25.63 -3.41 -15.40
CA ASP A 272 26.73 -2.46 -15.15
C ASP A 272 26.46 -1.06 -15.73
N ASP A 273 25.57 -0.96 -16.72
CA ASP A 273 25.17 0.28 -17.39
C ASP A 273 24.07 1.07 -16.62
N LEU A 274 23.57 0.55 -15.50
CA LEU A 274 22.47 1.19 -14.75
C LEU A 274 23.00 2.17 -13.71
N SER A 275 22.70 3.45 -13.89
CA SER A 275 23.19 4.54 -13.04
C SER A 275 22.18 4.93 -11.93
N LEU A 276 20.89 4.66 -12.12
CA LEU A 276 19.81 5.10 -11.23
C LEU A 276 19.42 4.07 -10.18
N LEU A 277 19.62 2.79 -10.45
CA LEU A 277 19.27 1.70 -9.55
C LEU A 277 20.19 1.70 -8.32
N GLY A 278 19.61 1.87 -7.13
CA GLY A 278 20.35 1.88 -5.86
C GLY A 278 20.97 3.22 -5.45
N ASN A 279 20.86 4.28 -6.25
CA ASN A 279 21.31 5.62 -5.91
C ASN A 279 20.27 6.36 -5.04
N GLN A 280 20.68 6.91 -3.88
CA GLN A 280 19.80 7.61 -2.93
C GLN A 280 19.51 9.07 -3.31
N GLY A 281 20.22 9.65 -4.28
CA GLY A 281 20.10 11.06 -4.66
C GLY A 281 19.35 11.29 -5.98
N VAL A 282 18.18 10.65 -6.19
CA VAL A 282 17.45 10.76 -7.47
C VAL A 282 16.79 12.13 -7.61
N ARG A 283 17.15 12.87 -8.65
CA ARG A 283 16.47 14.11 -9.05
C ARG A 283 15.32 13.77 -9.99
N TYR A 284 14.11 14.19 -9.64
CA TYR A 284 12.94 14.06 -10.50
C TYR A 284 12.97 15.11 -11.61
N PRO A 285 12.91 14.73 -12.90
CA PRO A 285 12.86 15.68 -14.01
C PRO A 285 11.55 16.49 -13.96
N GLN A 286 11.65 17.81 -14.15
CA GLN A 286 10.49 18.71 -14.12
C GLN A 286 9.89 18.97 -15.52
N THR A 287 10.56 18.52 -16.56
CA THR A 287 10.16 18.62 -17.97
C THR A 287 10.36 17.28 -18.64
N TYR A 288 9.61 17.03 -19.70
CA TYR A 288 9.76 15.80 -20.51
C TYR A 288 11.22 15.53 -20.86
N ASP A 289 11.70 14.37 -20.50
CA ASP A 289 13.10 13.97 -20.67
C ASP A 289 13.24 12.47 -20.90
N PRO A 290 13.30 12.02 -22.15
CA PRO A 290 13.50 10.61 -22.47
C PRO A 290 14.94 10.12 -22.21
N SER A 291 15.89 11.01 -21.92
CA SER A 291 17.29 10.63 -21.65
C SER A 291 17.48 9.95 -20.28
N VAL A 292 16.49 10.05 -19.41
CA VAL A 292 16.50 9.35 -18.10
C VAL A 292 16.24 7.85 -18.20
N LEU A 293 15.74 7.38 -19.36
CA LEU A 293 15.44 5.97 -19.57
C LEU A 293 16.72 5.13 -19.64
N GLU A 294 16.75 4.03 -18.89
CA GLU A 294 17.83 3.06 -18.87
C GLU A 294 17.34 1.67 -19.26
N THR A 295 18.26 0.84 -19.77
CA THR A 295 17.96 -0.55 -20.12
C THR A 295 19.01 -1.49 -19.54
N PHE A 296 18.62 -2.75 -19.43
CA PHE A 296 19.51 -3.86 -19.08
C PHE A 296 19.30 -5.05 -20.03
N GLU A 297 20.25 -5.96 -20.04
CA GLU A 297 20.24 -7.13 -20.92
C GLU A 297 19.12 -8.11 -20.59
N ASN A 298 18.42 -8.59 -21.63
CA ASN A 298 17.48 -9.71 -21.52
C ASN A 298 18.27 -11.04 -21.53
N LYS A 299 18.28 -11.76 -20.41
CA LYS A 299 18.96 -13.06 -20.32
C LYS A 299 18.25 -14.19 -21.07
N HIS A 300 17.06 -13.95 -21.58
CA HIS A 300 16.21 -14.94 -22.27
C HIS A 300 15.69 -14.44 -23.63
N PRO A 301 16.56 -13.94 -24.55
CA PRO A 301 16.10 -13.33 -25.80
C PRO A 301 15.45 -14.35 -26.76
N GLY A 302 15.74 -15.63 -26.58
CA GLY A 302 15.12 -16.72 -27.34
C GLY A 302 13.70 -17.08 -26.90
N ASN A 303 13.23 -16.61 -25.75
CA ASN A 303 11.89 -16.86 -25.25
C ASN A 303 10.98 -15.68 -25.57
N ASP A 304 9.72 -16.00 -25.90
CA ASP A 304 8.68 -15.00 -26.06
C ASP A 304 7.83 -14.95 -24.78
N TYR A 305 7.87 -13.82 -24.10
CA TYR A 305 7.10 -13.56 -22.89
C TYR A 305 6.74 -12.08 -22.79
N PHE A 306 5.62 -11.79 -22.15
CA PHE A 306 5.21 -10.42 -21.88
C PHE A 306 5.80 -9.89 -20.59
N VAL A 307 6.26 -8.64 -20.65
CA VAL A 307 6.50 -7.79 -19.48
C VAL A 307 5.40 -6.73 -19.47
N LYS A 308 4.70 -6.60 -18.35
CA LYS A 308 3.62 -5.60 -18.17
C LYS A 308 3.96 -4.62 -17.07
N PHE A 309 3.74 -3.35 -17.35
CA PHE A 309 3.71 -2.27 -16.37
C PHE A 309 2.31 -1.68 -16.30
N ASN A 310 1.88 -1.40 -15.08
CA ASN A 310 0.69 -0.64 -14.77
C ASN A 310 1.12 0.61 -14.01
N CYS A 311 0.91 1.77 -14.59
CA CYS A 311 1.42 3.04 -14.10
C CYS A 311 0.26 3.99 -13.77
N PRO A 312 -0.35 3.88 -12.59
CA PRO A 312 -1.58 4.61 -12.22
C PRO A 312 -1.34 6.09 -11.88
N GLU A 313 -0.11 6.53 -11.75
CA GLU A 313 0.25 7.89 -11.31
C GLU A 313 0.70 8.81 -12.46
N PHE A 314 0.29 8.52 -13.69
CA PHE A 314 0.66 9.35 -14.84
C PHE A 314 -0.10 10.67 -14.82
N THR A 315 0.63 11.76 -15.07
CA THR A 315 0.07 13.11 -15.23
C THR A 315 0.71 13.84 -16.41
N SER A 316 -0.10 14.63 -17.13
CA SER A 316 0.33 15.56 -18.15
C SER A 316 -0.49 16.86 -18.06
N LEU A 317 -0.26 17.81 -18.93
CA LEU A 317 -1.05 19.04 -19.02
C LEU A 317 -1.79 19.09 -20.37
N CYS A 318 -3.01 19.59 -20.34
CA CYS A 318 -3.70 19.95 -21.58
C CYS A 318 -2.93 21.07 -22.30
N PRO A 319 -2.54 20.90 -23.58
CA PRO A 319 -1.72 21.89 -24.29
C PRO A 319 -2.45 23.23 -24.54
N ILE A 320 -3.80 23.22 -24.42
CA ILE A 320 -4.61 24.42 -24.67
C ILE A 320 -4.94 25.15 -23.37
N THR A 321 -5.33 24.40 -22.29
CA THR A 321 -5.85 25.01 -21.06
C THR A 321 -4.86 25.00 -19.91
N GLY A 322 -3.77 24.22 -20.02
CA GLY A 322 -2.80 24.01 -18.92
C GLY A 322 -3.36 23.25 -17.74
N GLN A 323 -4.59 22.72 -17.83
CA GLN A 323 -5.15 21.89 -16.78
C GLN A 323 -4.45 20.52 -16.72
N PRO A 324 -4.25 19.96 -15.52
CA PRO A 324 -3.65 18.64 -15.38
C PRO A 324 -4.60 17.55 -15.88
N ASP A 325 -4.03 16.59 -16.60
CA ASP A 325 -4.65 15.35 -17.02
C ASP A 325 -4.05 14.19 -16.20
N PHE A 326 -4.88 13.29 -15.74
CA PHE A 326 -4.48 12.12 -14.95
C PHE A 326 -4.85 10.85 -15.69
N ALA A 327 -3.97 9.86 -15.65
CA ALA A 327 -4.20 8.59 -16.32
C ALA A 327 -3.53 7.41 -15.64
N THR A 328 -4.05 6.21 -15.91
CA THR A 328 -3.29 4.97 -15.79
C THR A 328 -2.71 4.61 -17.15
N ILE A 329 -1.39 4.50 -17.24
CA ILE A 329 -0.71 4.03 -18.46
C ILE A 329 -0.39 2.54 -18.31
N TYR A 330 -0.89 1.72 -19.21
CA TYR A 330 -0.58 0.30 -19.33
C TYR A 330 0.44 0.12 -20.45
N ILE A 331 1.57 -0.49 -20.13
CA ILE A 331 2.63 -0.80 -21.10
C ILE A 331 2.83 -2.32 -21.06
N ALA A 332 2.67 -3.00 -22.19
CA ALA A 332 2.98 -4.41 -22.30
C ALA A 332 3.91 -4.64 -23.50
N TYR A 333 4.99 -5.39 -23.32
CA TYR A 333 5.92 -5.66 -24.41
C TYR A 333 6.53 -7.07 -24.34
N VAL A 334 6.95 -7.56 -25.50
CA VAL A 334 7.79 -8.76 -25.63
C VAL A 334 9.22 -8.29 -25.90
N PRO A 335 10.17 -8.52 -24.98
CA PRO A 335 11.51 -7.98 -25.12
C PRO A 335 12.30 -8.62 -26.27
N GLY A 336 13.17 -7.82 -26.90
CA GLY A 336 14.27 -8.29 -27.72
C GLY A 336 15.49 -8.61 -26.86
N GLU A 337 16.64 -8.00 -27.22
CA GLU A 337 17.91 -8.15 -26.47
C GLU A 337 17.95 -7.31 -25.20
N ARG A 338 17.14 -6.25 -25.10
CA ARG A 338 17.15 -5.32 -23.97
C ARG A 338 15.77 -5.13 -23.35
N MET A 339 15.76 -4.79 -22.07
CA MET A 339 14.56 -4.52 -21.27
C MET A 339 14.70 -3.16 -20.59
N VAL A 340 13.58 -2.41 -20.44
CA VAL A 340 13.59 -1.13 -19.72
C VAL A 340 13.74 -1.35 -18.23
N GLU A 341 14.55 -0.49 -17.58
CA GLU A 341 14.71 -0.49 -16.14
C GLU A 341 13.53 0.27 -15.48
N SER A 342 12.93 -0.31 -14.45
CA SER A 342 11.66 0.14 -13.87
C SER A 342 11.73 1.49 -13.16
N LYS A 343 12.85 1.81 -12.47
CA LYS A 343 13.04 3.09 -11.80
C LYS A 343 13.23 4.23 -12.80
N SER A 344 13.98 3.98 -13.88
CA SER A 344 14.15 4.94 -14.97
C SER A 344 12.83 5.19 -15.71
N LEU A 345 12.02 4.15 -15.94
CA LEU A 345 10.68 4.28 -16.50
C LEU A 345 9.77 5.14 -15.60
N LYS A 346 9.82 4.95 -14.29
CA LYS A 346 9.09 5.80 -13.32
C LYS A 346 9.47 7.27 -13.47
N LEU A 347 10.78 7.59 -13.54
CA LEU A 347 11.25 8.96 -13.69
C LEU A 347 10.88 9.57 -15.04
N TYR A 348 10.93 8.76 -16.10
CA TYR A 348 10.50 9.14 -17.43
C TYR A 348 9.00 9.52 -17.46
N LEU A 349 8.13 8.66 -16.92
CA LEU A 349 6.70 8.95 -16.87
C LEU A 349 6.39 10.17 -15.98
N PHE A 350 7.15 10.36 -14.89
CA PHE A 350 7.05 11.56 -14.06
C PHE A 350 7.42 12.84 -14.84
N SER A 351 8.31 12.78 -15.82
CA SER A 351 8.74 13.95 -16.62
C SER A 351 7.61 14.56 -17.44
N PHE A 352 6.51 13.85 -17.68
CA PHE A 352 5.33 14.36 -18.36
C PHE A 352 4.49 15.32 -17.51
N ARG A 353 4.70 15.38 -16.19
CA ARG A 353 3.85 16.16 -15.27
C ARG A 353 3.61 17.60 -15.70
N ASN A 354 4.62 18.27 -16.27
CA ASN A 354 4.52 19.64 -16.77
C ASN A 354 4.58 19.69 -18.30
N HIS A 355 4.43 18.56 -18.99
CA HIS A 355 4.45 18.49 -20.44
C HIS A 355 3.03 18.65 -20.99
N GLY A 356 2.86 19.61 -21.90
CA GLY A 356 1.58 19.93 -22.53
C GLY A 356 1.41 19.18 -23.85
N ASP A 357 0.65 18.07 -23.84
CA ASP A 357 0.30 17.29 -25.03
C ASP A 357 -1.12 16.72 -24.92
N PHE A 358 -1.72 16.39 -26.07
CA PHE A 358 -2.98 15.66 -26.07
C PHE A 358 -2.79 14.22 -25.59
N HIS A 359 -3.85 13.59 -25.08
CA HIS A 359 -3.82 12.24 -24.52
C HIS A 359 -3.28 11.22 -25.52
N GLU A 360 -3.70 11.34 -26.78
CA GLU A 360 -3.28 10.50 -27.90
C GLU A 360 -1.78 10.64 -28.19
N ASP A 361 -1.26 11.86 -28.11
CA ASP A 361 0.15 12.15 -28.34
C ASP A 361 1.01 11.59 -27.21
N CYS A 362 0.61 11.77 -25.94
CA CYS A 362 1.32 11.21 -24.79
C CYS A 362 1.53 9.69 -24.94
N VAL A 363 0.50 8.94 -25.29
CA VAL A 363 0.58 7.48 -25.44
C VAL A 363 1.50 7.08 -26.59
N ASN A 364 1.41 7.80 -27.73
CA ASN A 364 2.26 7.56 -28.87
C ASN A 364 3.74 7.94 -28.64
N ILE A 365 4.00 9.01 -27.89
CA ILE A 365 5.35 9.42 -27.49
C ILE A 365 5.98 8.34 -26.63
N ILE A 366 5.27 7.87 -25.58
CA ILE A 366 5.74 6.81 -24.69
C ILE A 366 6.10 5.55 -25.50
N MET A 367 5.23 5.12 -26.42
CA MET A 367 5.50 3.95 -27.25
C MET A 367 6.74 4.15 -28.12
N LYS A 368 6.87 5.29 -28.81
CA LYS A 368 8.01 5.58 -29.71
C LYS A 368 9.35 5.62 -28.96
N ASP A 369 9.36 6.25 -27.78
CA ASP A 369 10.57 6.31 -26.95
C ASP A 369 11.02 4.94 -26.49
N LEU A 370 10.07 4.10 -26.05
CA LEU A 370 10.37 2.73 -25.64
C LEU A 370 10.80 1.84 -26.81
N ILE A 371 10.25 2.03 -28.00
CA ILE A 371 10.72 1.33 -29.22
C ILE A 371 12.17 1.71 -29.50
N LYS A 372 12.48 3.01 -29.52
CA LYS A 372 13.83 3.51 -29.77
C LYS A 372 14.83 3.04 -28.74
N LEU A 373 14.40 2.92 -27.48
CA LEU A 373 15.21 2.48 -26.34
C LEU A 373 15.59 1.00 -26.39
N MET A 374 14.59 0.12 -26.63
CA MET A 374 14.71 -1.33 -26.39
C MET A 374 14.71 -2.17 -27.67
N ASP A 375 14.26 -1.65 -28.80
CA ASP A 375 13.96 -2.43 -30.03
C ASP A 375 13.18 -3.73 -29.71
N PRO A 376 11.99 -3.62 -29.09
CA PRO A 376 11.24 -4.80 -28.65
C PRO A 376 10.69 -5.59 -29.84
N LYS A 377 10.42 -6.88 -29.64
CA LYS A 377 9.71 -7.71 -30.63
C LYS A 377 8.29 -7.22 -30.85
N TYR A 378 7.61 -6.84 -29.78
CA TYR A 378 6.26 -6.29 -29.73
C TYR A 378 6.14 -5.32 -28.56
N ILE A 379 5.32 -4.28 -28.72
CA ILE A 379 4.93 -3.38 -27.62
C ILE A 379 3.53 -2.83 -27.88
N GLU A 380 2.77 -2.67 -26.81
CA GLU A 380 1.53 -1.91 -26.79
C GLU A 380 1.52 -0.92 -25.62
N VAL A 381 0.95 0.24 -25.82
CA VAL A 381 0.74 1.27 -24.80
C VAL A 381 -0.71 1.70 -24.84
N TRP A 382 -1.34 1.70 -23.70
CA TRP A 382 -2.74 2.05 -23.51
C TRP A 382 -2.87 3.08 -22.40
N GLY A 383 -3.42 4.25 -22.69
CA GLY A 383 -3.73 5.29 -21.72
C GLY A 383 -5.20 5.23 -21.32
N LYS A 384 -5.49 5.18 -20.02
CA LYS A 384 -6.84 5.33 -19.48
C LYS A 384 -6.90 6.64 -18.72
N PHE A 385 -7.39 7.69 -19.40
CA PHE A 385 -7.43 9.04 -18.83
C PHE A 385 -8.73 9.26 -18.05
N LEU A 386 -8.63 9.97 -16.93
CA LEU A 386 -9.80 10.36 -16.12
C LEU A 386 -10.70 11.31 -16.91
N PRO A 387 -12.03 11.19 -16.79
CA PRO A 387 -12.98 12.01 -17.51
C PRO A 387 -12.82 13.51 -17.19
N ARG A 388 -12.86 14.34 -18.22
CA ARG A 388 -13.03 15.79 -18.11
C ARG A 388 -14.32 16.21 -18.82
N GLY A 389 -15.17 16.95 -18.10
CA GLY A 389 -16.48 17.32 -18.63
C GLY A 389 -17.38 16.12 -18.97
N GLY A 390 -17.17 14.97 -18.32
CA GLY A 390 -17.92 13.73 -18.54
C GLY A 390 -17.43 12.88 -19.73
N ILE A 391 -16.30 13.23 -20.35
CA ILE A 391 -15.70 12.49 -21.49
C ILE A 391 -14.34 11.94 -21.04
N SER A 392 -14.17 10.61 -21.10
CA SER A 392 -12.86 9.95 -21.02
C SER A 392 -12.33 9.69 -22.42
N ILE A 393 -11.01 9.72 -22.57
CA ILE A 393 -10.31 9.41 -23.82
C ILE A 393 -9.26 8.34 -23.48
N ASP A 394 -9.40 7.17 -24.08
CA ASP A 394 -8.58 6.00 -23.77
C ASP A 394 -7.76 5.57 -25.01
N PRO A 395 -6.72 6.32 -25.39
CA PRO A 395 -5.93 6.03 -26.58
C PRO A 395 -5.13 4.74 -26.41
N TYR A 396 -5.10 3.96 -27.48
CA TYR A 396 -4.35 2.71 -27.60
C TYR A 396 -3.45 2.75 -28.83
N CYS A 397 -2.21 2.34 -28.69
CA CYS A 397 -1.31 2.12 -29.81
C CYS A 397 -0.46 0.87 -29.60
N ASN A 398 -0.03 0.24 -30.70
CA ASN A 398 0.85 -0.90 -30.65
C ASN A 398 1.85 -0.91 -31.81
N TYR A 399 2.87 -1.75 -31.66
CA TYR A 399 3.92 -1.95 -32.64
C TYR A 399 4.38 -3.41 -32.61
N GLY A 400 4.56 -4.00 -33.78
CA GLY A 400 5.26 -5.26 -33.97
C GLY A 400 6.47 -5.03 -34.87
N LYS A 401 7.60 -5.69 -34.52
CA LYS A 401 8.87 -5.50 -35.25
C LYS A 401 8.69 -5.86 -36.73
N PRO A 402 8.93 -4.92 -37.68
CA PRO A 402 8.70 -5.12 -39.09
C PRO A 402 9.49 -6.31 -39.66
N GLY A 403 8.86 -7.03 -40.60
CA GLY A 403 9.45 -8.21 -41.22
C GLY A 403 9.53 -9.43 -40.32
N THR A 404 8.86 -9.42 -39.16
CA THR A 404 8.74 -10.55 -38.23
C THR A 404 7.28 -10.91 -38.02
N ARG A 405 6.98 -12.09 -37.44
CA ARG A 405 5.63 -12.51 -37.03
C ARG A 405 4.92 -11.50 -36.11
N TRP A 406 5.67 -10.65 -35.44
CA TRP A 406 5.14 -9.67 -34.48
C TRP A 406 4.39 -8.52 -35.17
N GLU A 407 4.67 -8.28 -36.45
CA GLU A 407 3.92 -7.33 -37.27
C GLU A 407 2.46 -7.82 -37.47
N ASP A 408 2.29 -9.13 -37.75
CA ASP A 408 0.96 -9.75 -37.87
C ASP A 408 0.24 -9.75 -36.53
N VAL A 409 0.93 -10.07 -35.42
CA VAL A 409 0.39 -10.02 -34.04
C VAL A 409 -0.10 -8.62 -33.69
N ALA A 410 0.66 -7.58 -34.06
CA ALA A 410 0.26 -6.18 -33.81
C ALA A 410 -1.01 -5.81 -34.61
N TRP A 411 -1.08 -6.23 -35.87
CA TRP A 411 -2.26 -6.01 -36.70
C TRP A 411 -3.49 -6.77 -36.18
N GLU A 412 -3.35 -8.05 -35.81
CA GLU A 412 -4.41 -8.84 -35.23
C GLU A 412 -4.92 -8.22 -33.93
N ARG A 413 -4.00 -7.81 -33.05
CA ARG A 413 -4.33 -7.16 -31.79
C ARG A 413 -5.10 -5.85 -31.97
N LEU A 414 -4.73 -5.03 -32.96
CA LEU A 414 -5.42 -3.79 -33.26
C LEU A 414 -6.81 -4.03 -33.88
N SER A 415 -6.94 -5.02 -34.78
CA SER A 415 -8.19 -5.35 -35.46
C SER A 415 -9.24 -5.99 -34.54
N HIS A 416 -8.79 -6.68 -33.48
CA HIS A 416 -9.62 -7.32 -32.46
C HIS A 416 -9.53 -6.61 -31.12
N HIS A 417 -9.32 -5.30 -31.14
CA HIS A 417 -9.12 -4.49 -29.95
C HIS A 417 -10.25 -4.66 -28.93
N ASP A 418 -9.89 -5.06 -27.71
CA ASP A 418 -10.80 -5.05 -26.57
C ASP A 418 -10.76 -3.64 -25.92
N LEU A 419 -11.90 -2.99 -25.87
CA LEU A 419 -12.05 -1.62 -25.37
C LEU A 419 -11.89 -1.48 -23.83
N TYR A 420 -11.60 -2.58 -23.14
CA TYR A 420 -11.51 -2.61 -21.69
C TYR A 420 -10.13 -3.10 -21.22
N PRO A 421 -9.19 -2.18 -20.93
CA PRO A 421 -7.85 -2.54 -20.45
C PRO A 421 -7.85 -3.44 -19.21
N GLU A 422 -8.86 -3.32 -18.36
CA GLU A 422 -9.04 -4.12 -17.16
C GLU A 422 -9.17 -5.61 -17.44
N LYS A 423 -9.69 -5.97 -18.60
CA LYS A 423 -9.81 -7.39 -19.01
C LYS A 423 -8.48 -8.04 -19.40
N VAL A 424 -7.48 -7.23 -19.72
CA VAL A 424 -6.13 -7.71 -20.03
C VAL A 424 -5.16 -7.57 -18.85
N ASP A 425 -5.64 -7.06 -17.74
CA ASP A 425 -4.91 -6.97 -16.48
C ASP A 425 -5.07 -8.28 -15.69
N ASN A 426 -3.96 -8.98 -15.49
CA ASN A 426 -3.91 -10.28 -14.82
C ASN A 426 -3.59 -10.17 -13.31
N ARG A 427 -3.95 -9.08 -12.68
CA ARG A 427 -3.75 -8.88 -11.23
C ARG A 427 -4.84 -9.52 -10.41
#